data_0231ebb31e50f3e042bb845dea304827
#
_entry.id   0231ebb31e50f3e042bb845dea304827
#
_cell.length_a   1.000
_cell.length_b   1.000
_cell.length_c   1.000
_cell.angle_alpha   90.00
_cell.angle_beta   90.00
_cell.angle_gamma   90.00
#
_symmetry.space_group_name_H-M   'P 1'
#
loop_
_entity.id
_entity.type
_entity.pdbx_description
1 polymer ?
#
loop_
_entity_poly.entity_id
_entity_poly.type
_entity_poly.pdbx_seq_one_letter_code
_entity_poly.pdbx_strand_id
1 'polypeptide(L)'
;MAVEDEAGHAARTAEQKNNPVELVQRCGHRGLTLSTAESLTAGALTSKIAEVPGASAVLLGGVVAYSVGVKRSLLDVSDQLLQDRGAVDPDVAAAMAVGAATRCGTDIGVSTTGVAGPEPHEGKDVGTVYLGLACSVEVVQRLGLTLPAECAEYDDDVSRRKWLAGSLLLDLDGDRAAIRDAAVEGGLKLVEDFLLTEPPGLPHSG
;
A
#
# COMPACT_ATOMS: atom_id res chain seq x y z
N MET A 1 -17.62 16.12 -40.29
CA MET A 1 -16.82 14.93 -40.09
C MET A 1 -15.84 15.20 -38.93
N ALA A 2 -16.32 15.19 -37.72
CA ALA A 2 -15.54 15.32 -36.46
C ALA A 2 -16.48 15.12 -35.24
N VAL A 3 -17.02 13.92 -35.01
CA VAL A 3 -17.84 13.60 -33.82
C VAL A 3 -17.53 12.19 -33.28
N GLU A 4 -16.48 11.54 -33.79
CA GLU A 4 -16.17 10.13 -33.38
C GLU A 4 -15.02 9.99 -32.35
N ASP A 5 -14.41 11.10 -31.89
CA ASP A 5 -13.19 11.01 -31.07
C ASP A 5 -13.43 11.21 -29.55
N GLU A 6 -14.57 11.77 -29.13
CA GLU A 6 -14.86 11.99 -27.70
C GLU A 6 -15.43 10.74 -27.00
N ALA A 7 -16.09 9.85 -27.73
CA ALA A 7 -16.61 8.59 -27.16
C ALA A 7 -15.50 7.56 -26.89
N GLY A 8 -14.41 7.60 -27.64
CA GLY A 8 -13.25 6.74 -27.48
C GLY A 8 -12.38 7.08 -26.26
N HIS A 9 -12.40 8.33 -25.81
CA HIS A 9 -11.62 8.77 -24.66
C HIS A 9 -12.35 8.50 -23.33
N ALA A 10 -13.68 8.64 -23.31
CA ALA A 10 -14.50 8.36 -22.13
C ALA A 10 -14.60 6.85 -21.81
N ALA A 11 -14.51 5.97 -22.82
CA ALA A 11 -14.53 4.52 -22.63
C ALA A 11 -13.23 3.95 -22.05
N ARG A 12 -12.09 4.66 -22.17
CA ARG A 12 -10.79 4.23 -21.60
C ARG A 12 -10.66 4.55 -20.12
N THR A 13 -11.49 5.39 -19.55
CA THR A 13 -11.44 5.79 -18.13
C THR A 13 -12.30 4.94 -17.21
N ALA A 14 -13.15 4.05 -17.72
CA ALA A 14 -14.11 3.27 -16.93
C ALA A 14 -13.69 1.81 -16.67
N GLU A 15 -12.59 1.29 -17.19
CA GLU A 15 -12.20 -0.13 -17.09
C GLU A 15 -10.72 -0.40 -16.81
N GLN A 16 -9.97 0.55 -16.28
CA GLN A 16 -8.66 0.20 -15.72
C GLN A 16 -8.86 -0.32 -14.29
N LYS A 17 -9.40 -1.55 -14.16
CA LYS A 17 -9.23 -2.33 -12.94
C LYS A 17 -7.73 -2.45 -12.70
N ASN A 18 -7.28 -2.07 -11.50
CA ASN A 18 -5.89 -2.24 -11.09
C ASN A 18 -5.45 -3.66 -11.41
N ASN A 19 -4.44 -3.78 -12.24
CA ASN A 19 -4.02 -5.08 -12.75
C ASN A 19 -2.78 -5.54 -11.99
N PRO A 20 -2.91 -6.48 -11.02
CA PRO A 20 -1.76 -6.95 -10.24
C PRO A 20 -0.64 -7.53 -11.13
N VAL A 21 -0.94 -7.88 -12.37
CA VAL A 21 0.06 -8.32 -13.36
C VAL A 21 1.05 -7.19 -13.67
N GLU A 22 0.55 -5.96 -13.88
CA GLU A 22 1.43 -4.81 -14.16
C GLU A 22 2.30 -4.48 -12.95
N LEU A 23 1.74 -4.52 -11.74
CA LEU A 23 2.50 -4.32 -10.49
C LEU A 23 3.66 -5.31 -10.39
N VAL A 24 3.38 -6.61 -10.54
CA VAL A 24 4.39 -7.68 -10.47
C VAL A 24 5.45 -7.52 -11.55
N GLN A 25 5.06 -7.22 -12.79
CA GLN A 25 5.99 -6.99 -13.89
C GLN A 25 6.89 -5.78 -13.64
N ARG A 26 6.32 -4.65 -13.19
CA ARG A 26 7.09 -3.42 -12.90
C ARG A 26 8.09 -3.61 -11.77
N CYS A 27 7.67 -4.27 -10.69
CA CYS A 27 8.59 -4.63 -9.61
C CYS A 27 9.69 -5.56 -10.09
N GLY A 28 9.34 -6.62 -10.83
CA GLY A 28 10.29 -7.59 -11.36
C GLY A 28 11.33 -6.98 -12.30
N HIS A 29 10.91 -6.11 -13.24
CA HIS A 29 11.82 -5.40 -14.15
C HIS A 29 12.78 -4.46 -13.42
N ARG A 30 12.41 -3.92 -12.25
CA ARG A 30 13.25 -3.03 -11.44
C ARG A 30 14.03 -3.75 -10.34
N GLY A 31 13.87 -5.07 -10.23
CA GLY A 31 14.47 -5.88 -9.18
C GLY A 31 13.98 -5.50 -7.79
N LEU A 32 12.71 -5.07 -7.67
CA LEU A 32 12.08 -4.67 -6.42
C LEU A 32 11.28 -5.82 -5.81
N THR A 33 11.34 -5.91 -4.49
CA THR A 33 10.59 -6.86 -3.69
C THR A 33 9.53 -6.16 -2.84
N LEU A 34 8.41 -6.84 -2.58
CA LEU A 34 7.22 -6.32 -1.92
C LEU A 34 6.78 -7.25 -0.78
N SER A 35 6.23 -6.67 0.27
CA SER A 35 5.51 -7.37 1.33
C SER A 35 4.26 -6.61 1.76
N THR A 36 3.34 -7.31 2.43
CA THR A 36 2.07 -6.74 2.88
C THR A 36 1.89 -6.83 4.40
N ALA A 37 1.16 -5.87 4.97
CA ALA A 37 0.64 -5.93 6.34
C ALA A 37 -0.87 -5.68 6.33
N GLU A 38 -1.66 -6.68 6.65
CA GLU A 38 -3.09 -6.63 6.43
C GLU A 38 -3.90 -6.71 7.73
N SER A 39 -4.78 -5.74 7.96
CA SER A 39 -5.77 -5.80 9.02
C SER A 39 -7.14 -6.19 8.44
N LEU A 40 -7.96 -5.25 7.99
CA LEU A 40 -9.32 -5.53 7.53
C LEU A 40 -9.38 -6.46 6.30
N THR A 41 -8.37 -6.47 5.45
CA THR A 41 -8.32 -7.31 4.24
C THR A 41 -7.94 -8.75 4.52
N ALA A 42 -7.29 -9.01 5.66
CA ALA A 42 -7.03 -10.34 6.23
C ALA A 42 -6.36 -11.33 5.26
N GLY A 43 -5.37 -10.89 4.49
CA GLY A 43 -4.61 -11.70 3.55
C GLY A 43 -5.10 -11.62 2.09
N ALA A 44 -6.18 -10.90 1.81
CA ALA A 44 -6.75 -10.80 0.47
C ALA A 44 -5.84 -10.01 -0.49
N LEU A 45 -5.17 -8.95 -0.02
CA LEU A 45 -4.21 -8.20 -0.83
C LEU A 45 -3.01 -9.08 -1.21
N THR A 46 -2.44 -9.79 -0.24
CA THR A 46 -1.36 -10.76 -0.46
C THR A 46 -1.77 -11.82 -1.46
N SER A 47 -2.96 -12.42 -1.27
CA SER A 47 -3.52 -13.45 -2.16
C SER A 47 -3.67 -12.93 -3.57
N LYS A 48 -4.17 -11.70 -3.74
CA LYS A 48 -4.39 -11.08 -5.05
C LYS A 48 -3.10 -10.88 -5.83
N ILE A 49 -2.02 -10.48 -5.16
CA ILE A 49 -0.70 -10.38 -5.78
C ILE A 49 -0.14 -11.77 -6.12
N ALA A 50 -0.34 -12.75 -5.23
CA ALA A 50 0.15 -14.12 -5.41
C ALA A 50 -0.53 -14.89 -6.56
N GLU A 51 -1.74 -14.47 -7.02
CA GLU A 51 -2.42 -15.04 -8.19
C GLU A 51 -1.62 -14.83 -9.49
N VAL A 52 -0.70 -13.85 -9.53
CA VAL A 52 0.04 -13.50 -10.74
C VAL A 52 1.19 -14.47 -10.98
N PRO A 53 1.29 -15.08 -12.18
CA PRO A 53 2.46 -15.87 -12.52
C PRO A 53 3.76 -15.07 -12.40
N GLY A 54 4.74 -15.62 -11.68
CA GLY A 54 6.01 -14.92 -11.40
C GLY A 54 5.99 -14.04 -10.14
N ALA A 55 4.89 -13.94 -9.42
CA ALA A 55 4.80 -13.18 -8.17
C ALA A 55 5.87 -13.56 -7.14
N SER A 56 6.33 -14.83 -7.13
CA SER A 56 7.36 -15.29 -6.17
C SER A 56 8.72 -14.58 -6.28
N ALA A 57 9.00 -13.91 -7.39
CA ALA A 57 10.20 -13.10 -7.54
C ALA A 57 10.05 -11.70 -6.92
N VAL A 58 8.83 -11.29 -6.60
CA VAL A 58 8.46 -9.95 -6.12
C VAL A 58 7.88 -9.99 -4.72
N LEU A 59 6.85 -10.80 -4.48
CA LEU A 59 6.17 -10.92 -3.20
C LEU A 59 6.93 -11.90 -2.30
N LEU A 60 7.60 -11.39 -1.26
CA LEU A 60 8.36 -12.24 -0.33
C LEU A 60 7.55 -12.68 0.89
N GLY A 61 6.47 -11.98 1.22
CA GLY A 61 5.64 -12.34 2.36
C GLY A 61 4.51 -11.37 2.64
N GLY A 62 3.67 -11.75 3.61
CA GLY A 62 2.59 -10.92 4.10
C GLY A 62 2.25 -11.27 5.55
N VAL A 63 1.91 -10.27 6.34
CA VAL A 63 1.54 -10.40 7.74
C VAL A 63 0.07 -10.02 7.92
N VAL A 64 -0.76 -10.97 8.34
CA VAL A 64 -2.14 -10.68 8.75
C VAL A 64 -2.11 -10.18 10.20
N ALA A 65 -2.11 -8.86 10.38
CA ALA A 65 -2.03 -8.18 11.66
C ALA A 65 -3.42 -7.68 12.11
N TYR A 66 -4.35 -8.62 12.33
CA TYR A 66 -5.75 -8.31 12.59
C TYR A 66 -5.99 -7.68 13.97
N SER A 67 -5.21 -8.03 14.96
CA SER A 67 -5.30 -7.48 16.32
C SER A 67 -4.17 -6.48 16.60
N VAL A 68 -4.40 -5.58 17.57
CA VAL A 68 -3.40 -4.65 18.10
C VAL A 68 -2.15 -5.40 18.59
N GLY A 69 -2.33 -6.52 19.27
CA GLY A 69 -1.22 -7.35 19.76
C GLY A 69 -0.32 -7.87 18.65
N VAL A 70 -0.88 -8.23 17.47
CA VAL A 70 -0.10 -8.69 16.32
C VAL A 70 0.59 -7.52 15.62
N LYS A 71 -0.08 -6.35 15.48
CA LYS A 71 0.56 -5.13 14.97
C LYS A 71 1.84 -4.80 15.76
N ARG A 72 1.76 -4.89 17.10
CA ARG A 72 2.90 -4.67 17.96
C ARG A 72 3.98 -5.75 17.80
N SER A 73 3.60 -7.02 17.98
CA SER A 73 4.58 -8.12 18.13
C SER A 73 5.25 -8.54 16.83
N LEU A 74 4.56 -8.45 15.69
CA LEU A 74 5.10 -8.86 14.40
C LEU A 74 5.56 -7.70 13.53
N LEU A 75 4.93 -6.53 13.65
CA LEU A 75 5.24 -5.38 12.80
C LEU A 75 5.98 -4.25 13.54
N ASP A 76 6.28 -4.43 14.84
CA ASP A 76 6.92 -3.42 15.69
C ASP A 76 6.20 -2.06 15.74
N VAL A 77 4.88 -2.05 15.49
CA VAL A 77 4.10 -0.84 15.70
C VAL A 77 4.15 -0.47 17.17
N SER A 78 4.57 0.76 17.47
CA SER A 78 4.81 1.25 18.83
C SER A 78 3.55 1.16 19.70
N ASP A 79 3.71 0.70 20.94
CA ASP A 79 2.63 0.65 21.95
C ASP A 79 2.04 2.06 22.18
N GLN A 80 2.90 3.07 22.24
CA GLN A 80 2.48 4.46 22.44
C GLN A 80 1.59 4.94 21.28
N LEU A 81 2.00 4.66 20.02
CA LEU A 81 1.22 5.04 18.85
C LEU A 81 -0.17 4.36 18.86
N LEU A 82 -0.21 3.06 19.17
CA LEU A 82 -1.46 2.31 19.24
C LEU A 82 -2.40 2.77 20.38
N GLN A 83 -1.83 3.19 21.52
CA GLN A 83 -2.61 3.73 22.63
C GLN A 83 -3.16 5.13 22.35
N ASP A 84 -2.35 5.99 21.74
CA ASP A 84 -2.72 7.39 21.51
C ASP A 84 -3.66 7.57 20.32
N ARG A 85 -3.51 6.75 19.28
CA ARG A 85 -4.17 6.91 17.97
C ARG A 85 -5.19 5.82 17.63
N GLY A 86 -5.15 4.68 18.34
CA GLY A 86 -5.92 3.49 17.98
C GLY A 86 -5.34 2.70 16.81
N ALA A 87 -6.03 1.63 16.43
CA ALA A 87 -5.55 0.75 15.35
C ALA A 87 -5.85 1.26 13.94
N VAL A 88 -6.79 2.20 13.80
CA VAL A 88 -7.25 2.77 12.52
C VAL A 88 -6.79 4.23 12.44
N ASP A 89 -5.54 4.41 12.01
CA ASP A 89 -4.88 5.72 11.99
C ASP A 89 -3.83 5.79 10.87
N PRO A 90 -3.58 6.96 10.27
CA PRO A 90 -2.60 7.13 9.19
C PRO A 90 -1.17 6.73 9.60
N ASP A 91 -0.74 7.10 10.80
CA ASP A 91 0.61 6.82 11.29
C ASP A 91 0.77 5.32 11.59
N VAL A 92 -0.31 4.66 12.06
CA VAL A 92 -0.34 3.21 12.25
C VAL A 92 -0.25 2.48 10.91
N ALA A 93 -0.95 2.95 9.88
CA ALA A 93 -0.83 2.36 8.54
C ALA A 93 0.59 2.47 7.99
N ALA A 94 1.24 3.64 8.10
CA ALA A 94 2.62 3.83 7.68
C ALA A 94 3.58 2.91 8.46
N ALA A 95 3.45 2.85 9.79
CA ALA A 95 4.27 1.97 10.63
C ALA A 95 4.07 0.48 10.32
N MET A 96 2.84 0.05 10.01
CA MET A 96 2.56 -1.32 9.57
C MET A 96 3.28 -1.65 8.25
N ALA A 97 3.31 -0.71 7.31
CA ALA A 97 4.01 -0.91 6.03
C ALA A 97 5.52 -1.04 6.22
N VAL A 98 6.13 -0.18 7.06
CA VAL A 98 7.55 -0.30 7.45
C VAL A 98 7.81 -1.64 8.12
N GLY A 99 6.95 -2.03 9.07
CA GLY A 99 7.09 -3.30 9.78
C GLY A 99 7.04 -4.51 8.84
N ALA A 100 6.15 -4.52 7.85
CA ALA A 100 6.11 -5.59 6.84
C ALA A 100 7.40 -5.66 6.04
N ALA A 101 7.86 -4.53 5.51
CA ALA A 101 9.08 -4.46 4.71
C ALA A 101 10.31 -4.92 5.50
N THR A 102 10.45 -4.46 6.75
CA THR A 102 11.52 -4.86 7.64
C THR A 102 11.49 -6.36 7.94
N ARG A 103 10.34 -6.90 8.33
CA ARG A 103 10.23 -8.31 8.73
C ARG A 103 10.39 -9.29 7.58
N CYS A 104 9.94 -8.93 6.39
CA CYS A 104 10.09 -9.75 5.19
C CYS A 104 11.39 -9.47 4.42
N GLY A 105 12.15 -8.45 4.78
CA GLY A 105 13.39 -8.07 4.09
C GLY A 105 13.15 -7.55 2.67
N THR A 106 12.05 -6.85 2.44
CA THR A 106 11.65 -6.33 1.11
C THR A 106 12.03 -4.87 0.93
N ASP A 107 11.94 -4.37 -0.30
CA ASP A 107 12.20 -2.98 -0.65
C ASP A 107 10.99 -2.09 -0.42
N ILE A 108 9.79 -2.67 -0.58
CA ILE A 108 8.50 -2.00 -0.45
C ILE A 108 7.63 -2.76 0.55
N GLY A 109 6.96 -2.02 1.42
CA GLY A 109 5.88 -2.52 2.26
C GLY A 109 4.57 -1.81 1.94
N VAL A 110 3.47 -2.54 1.88
CA VAL A 110 2.13 -1.97 1.74
C VAL A 110 1.23 -2.48 2.87
N SER A 111 0.41 -1.62 3.43
CA SER A 111 -0.47 -2.00 4.54
C SER A 111 -1.90 -1.56 4.35
N THR A 112 -2.81 -2.24 5.06
CA THR A 112 -4.23 -1.90 5.13
C THR A 112 -4.69 -1.93 6.58
N THR A 113 -5.29 -0.85 7.08
CA THR A 113 -6.01 -0.83 8.36
C THR A 113 -7.27 -0.01 8.22
N GLY A 114 -8.38 -0.40 8.89
CA GLY A 114 -9.64 0.31 8.71
C GLY A 114 -10.84 -0.41 9.30
N VAL A 115 -11.99 0.25 9.17
CA VAL A 115 -13.28 -0.20 9.69
C VAL A 115 -14.15 -0.73 8.55
N ALA A 116 -14.25 -2.06 8.42
CA ALA A 116 -15.09 -2.69 7.40
C ALA A 116 -16.57 -2.86 7.84
N GLY A 117 -16.90 -2.49 9.08
CA GLY A 117 -18.26 -2.62 9.61
C GLY A 117 -18.63 -4.03 10.08
N PRO A 118 -19.92 -4.26 10.49
CA PRO A 118 -21.04 -3.32 10.34
C PRO A 118 -21.06 -2.12 11.31
N GLU A 119 -20.32 -2.18 12.42
CA GLU A 119 -20.33 -1.15 13.45
C GLU A 119 -19.08 -0.26 13.33
N PRO A 120 -19.15 1.02 13.70
CA PRO A 120 -17.99 1.88 13.89
C PRO A 120 -17.01 1.28 14.90
N HIS A 121 -15.73 1.64 14.81
CA HIS A 121 -14.67 1.12 15.69
C HIS A 121 -13.72 2.24 16.10
N GLU A 122 -13.41 2.33 17.41
CA GLU A 122 -12.50 3.35 17.98
C GLU A 122 -12.82 4.79 17.54
N GLY A 123 -14.12 5.13 17.41
CA GLY A 123 -14.58 6.46 16.98
C GLY A 123 -14.37 6.75 15.50
N LYS A 124 -14.05 5.75 14.69
CA LYS A 124 -13.98 5.85 13.23
C LYS A 124 -15.21 5.22 12.59
N ASP A 125 -15.75 5.88 11.59
CA ASP A 125 -16.90 5.41 10.86
C ASP A 125 -16.58 4.18 9.98
N VAL A 126 -17.62 3.39 9.68
CA VAL A 126 -17.52 2.30 8.71
C VAL A 126 -17.12 2.88 7.35
N GLY A 127 -16.15 2.26 6.70
CA GLY A 127 -15.57 2.74 5.44
C GLY A 127 -14.29 3.55 5.60
N THR A 128 -13.94 3.99 6.82
CA THR A 128 -12.64 4.63 7.07
C THR A 128 -11.54 3.59 6.94
N VAL A 129 -10.70 3.73 5.90
CA VAL A 129 -9.58 2.82 5.63
C VAL A 129 -8.33 3.64 5.35
N TYR A 130 -7.24 3.28 5.99
CA TYR A 130 -5.91 3.80 5.68
C TYR A 130 -5.07 2.73 4.99
N LEU A 131 -4.47 3.13 3.88
CA LEU A 131 -3.45 2.36 3.18
C LEU A 131 -2.09 2.95 3.52
N GLY A 132 -1.15 2.13 3.96
CA GLY A 132 0.23 2.57 4.18
C GLY A 132 1.14 2.10 3.05
N LEU A 133 2.13 2.92 2.72
CA LEU A 133 3.20 2.58 1.80
C LEU A 133 4.54 2.96 2.41
N ALA A 134 5.48 2.04 2.39
CA ALA A 134 6.86 2.27 2.79
C ALA A 134 7.82 1.82 1.68
N CYS A 135 8.88 2.60 1.47
CA CYS A 135 9.97 2.21 0.58
C CYS A 135 11.31 2.60 1.20
N SER A 136 12.34 1.78 1.00
CA SER A 136 13.67 2.11 1.50
C SER A 136 14.19 3.39 0.83
N VAL A 137 14.85 4.25 1.61
CA VAL A 137 15.42 5.52 1.12
C VAL A 137 16.40 5.26 -0.04
N GLU A 138 17.16 4.18 0.04
CA GLU A 138 18.10 3.79 -1.02
C GLU A 138 17.39 3.54 -2.36
N VAL A 139 16.27 2.81 -2.34
CA VAL A 139 15.47 2.53 -3.55
C VAL A 139 14.84 3.81 -4.10
N VAL A 140 14.26 4.62 -3.23
CA VAL A 140 13.66 5.91 -3.61
C VAL A 140 14.68 6.79 -4.33
N GLN A 141 15.88 6.93 -3.77
CA GLN A 141 16.98 7.73 -4.36
C GLN A 141 17.49 7.12 -5.67
N ARG A 142 17.71 5.81 -5.70
CA ARG A 142 18.24 5.10 -6.88
C ARG A 142 17.31 5.20 -8.09
N LEU A 143 15.99 5.14 -7.86
CA LEU A 143 14.99 5.10 -8.93
C LEU A 143 14.31 6.46 -9.16
N GLY A 144 14.61 7.46 -8.32
CA GLY A 144 13.95 8.78 -8.40
C GLY A 144 12.46 8.73 -8.12
N LEU A 145 11.99 7.79 -7.31
CA LEU A 145 10.58 7.63 -6.99
C LEU A 145 10.13 8.70 -5.98
N THR A 146 8.83 8.99 -5.98
CA THR A 146 8.21 9.93 -5.02
C THR A 146 7.06 9.21 -4.32
N LEU A 147 7.09 9.20 -2.98
CA LEU A 147 5.98 8.67 -2.21
C LEU A 147 4.77 9.64 -2.25
N PRO A 148 3.56 9.15 -1.93
CA PRO A 148 2.40 10.01 -1.73
C PRO A 148 2.73 11.17 -0.77
N ALA A 149 1.99 12.27 -0.89
CA ALA A 149 2.16 13.43 -0.02
C ALA A 149 2.08 13.02 1.47
N GLU A 150 2.78 13.76 2.35
CA GLU A 150 2.83 13.49 3.79
C GLU A 150 3.52 12.17 4.17
N CYS A 151 4.72 11.95 3.66
CA CYS A 151 5.59 10.87 4.12
C CYS A 151 6.56 11.36 5.21
N ALA A 152 6.90 10.45 6.12
CA ALA A 152 7.91 10.65 7.15
C ALA A 152 9.07 9.65 6.99
N GLU A 153 10.23 10.02 7.53
CA GLU A 153 11.35 9.09 7.66
C GLU A 153 11.16 8.21 8.89
N TYR A 154 11.43 6.92 8.72
CA TYR A 154 11.47 5.93 9.78
C TYR A 154 12.84 5.27 9.80
N ASP A 155 13.46 5.23 10.97
CA ASP A 155 14.68 4.49 11.20
C ASP A 155 14.36 3.09 11.70
N ASP A 156 14.98 2.08 11.11
CA ASP A 156 14.94 0.73 11.62
C ASP A 156 16.27 0.40 12.29
N ASP A 157 16.27 0.38 13.62
CA ASP A 157 17.46 0.13 14.43
C ASP A 157 18.04 -1.29 14.24
N VAL A 158 17.23 -2.24 13.78
CA VAL A 158 17.61 -3.64 13.61
C VAL A 158 18.34 -3.85 12.27
N SER A 159 17.72 -3.45 11.17
CA SER A 159 18.30 -3.60 9.83
C SER A 159 19.25 -2.44 9.45
N ARG A 160 19.25 -1.35 10.23
CA ARG A 160 19.92 -0.08 9.93
C ARG A 160 19.44 0.53 8.59
N ARG A 161 18.30 0.12 8.09
CA ARG A 161 17.67 0.71 6.91
C ARG A 161 16.86 1.94 7.32
N LYS A 162 16.86 2.92 6.43
CA LYS A 162 15.97 4.08 6.52
C LYS A 162 14.82 3.90 5.55
N TRP A 163 13.63 4.25 6.01
CA TRP A 163 12.40 4.13 5.25
C TRP A 163 11.78 5.49 5.06
N LEU A 164 11.22 5.73 3.89
CA LEU A 164 10.20 6.75 3.69
C LEU A 164 8.85 6.03 3.71
N ALA A 165 7.95 6.49 4.56
CA ALA A 165 6.61 5.90 4.63
C ALA A 165 5.55 6.97 4.80
N GLY A 166 4.39 6.72 4.24
CA GLY A 166 3.22 7.57 4.33
C GLY A 166 1.94 6.76 4.19
N SER A 167 0.81 7.43 4.25
CA SER A 167 -0.49 6.80 4.16
C SER A 167 -1.47 7.58 3.29
N LEU A 168 -2.48 6.86 2.79
CA LEU A 168 -3.60 7.38 2.02
C LEU A 168 -4.90 7.00 2.74
N LEU A 169 -5.77 7.98 2.97
CA LEU A 169 -7.13 7.73 3.43
C LEU A 169 -8.02 7.35 2.26
N LEU A 170 -8.78 6.27 2.44
CA LEU A 170 -9.95 5.94 1.63
C LEU A 170 -11.20 6.12 2.50
N ASP A 171 -12.19 6.80 1.95
CA ASP A 171 -13.54 6.91 2.52
C ASP A 171 -14.48 6.08 1.64
N LEU A 172 -14.79 4.88 2.10
CA LEU A 172 -15.42 3.84 1.30
C LEU A 172 -16.86 3.62 1.73
N ASP A 173 -17.75 3.50 0.75
CA ASP A 173 -19.14 3.13 0.96
C ASP A 173 -19.37 1.64 0.69
N GLY A 174 -20.39 1.08 1.31
CA GLY A 174 -20.85 -0.27 1.05
C GLY A 174 -20.89 -1.18 2.27
N ASP A 175 -21.15 -2.44 2.01
CA ASP A 175 -21.11 -3.48 3.03
C ASP A 175 -19.65 -3.92 3.32
N ARG A 176 -19.51 -4.77 4.33
CA ARG A 176 -18.20 -5.30 4.75
C ARG A 176 -17.39 -5.94 3.62
N ALA A 177 -18.04 -6.63 2.69
CA ALA A 177 -17.36 -7.29 1.58
C ALA A 177 -16.85 -6.23 0.58
N ALA A 178 -17.72 -5.30 0.18
CA ALA A 178 -17.39 -4.21 -0.72
C ALA A 178 -16.24 -3.33 -0.20
N ILE A 179 -16.27 -2.95 1.09
CA ILE A 179 -15.20 -2.16 1.71
C ILE A 179 -13.86 -2.92 1.69
N ARG A 180 -13.86 -4.21 2.02
CA ARG A 180 -12.65 -5.03 1.99
C ARG A 180 -12.09 -5.19 0.58
N ASP A 181 -12.95 -5.42 -0.41
CA ASP A 181 -12.55 -5.55 -1.81
C ASP A 181 -12.00 -4.22 -2.35
N ALA A 182 -12.66 -3.10 -2.04
CA ALA A 182 -12.16 -1.77 -2.41
C ALA A 182 -10.82 -1.42 -1.73
N ALA A 183 -10.61 -1.86 -0.49
CA ALA A 183 -9.33 -1.69 0.20
C ALA A 183 -8.19 -2.49 -0.47
N VAL A 184 -8.47 -3.69 -0.99
CA VAL A 184 -7.50 -4.49 -1.77
C VAL A 184 -7.15 -3.77 -3.07
N GLU A 185 -8.15 -3.34 -3.82
CA GLU A 185 -7.94 -2.59 -5.07
C GLU A 185 -7.17 -1.29 -4.83
N GLY A 186 -7.51 -0.56 -3.75
CA GLY A 186 -6.78 0.64 -3.35
C GLY A 186 -5.31 0.36 -3.01
N GLY A 187 -5.01 -0.75 -2.33
CA GLY A 187 -3.66 -1.15 -2.00
C GLY A 187 -2.81 -1.48 -3.24
N LEU A 188 -3.38 -2.18 -4.21
CA LEU A 188 -2.73 -2.44 -5.51
C LEU A 188 -2.44 -1.13 -6.23
N LYS A 189 -3.45 -0.27 -6.34
CA LYS A 189 -3.32 1.03 -6.99
C LYS A 189 -2.25 1.91 -6.34
N LEU A 190 -2.19 1.97 -5.03
CA LEU A 190 -1.21 2.77 -4.31
C LEU A 190 0.23 2.39 -4.68
N VAL A 191 0.51 1.08 -4.79
CA VAL A 191 1.83 0.58 -5.23
C VAL A 191 2.07 0.87 -6.71
N GLU A 192 1.07 0.69 -7.57
CA GLU A 192 1.19 0.99 -9.00
C GLU A 192 1.47 2.48 -9.24
N ASP A 193 0.71 3.38 -8.62
CA ASP A 193 0.89 4.83 -8.72
C ASP A 193 2.30 5.23 -8.26
N PHE A 194 2.77 4.67 -7.14
CA PHE A 194 4.13 4.88 -6.65
C PHE A 194 5.18 4.47 -7.68
N LEU A 195 5.02 3.31 -8.30
CA LEU A 195 5.95 2.81 -9.32
C LEU A 195 5.88 3.60 -10.64
N LEU A 196 4.83 4.38 -10.86
CA LEU A 196 4.65 5.23 -12.03
C LEU A 196 5.21 6.65 -11.84
N THR A 197 5.56 7.05 -10.62
CA THR A 197 6.15 8.37 -10.38
C THR A 197 7.44 8.52 -11.17
N GLU A 198 7.51 9.55 -12.01
CA GLU A 198 8.74 9.89 -12.70
C GLU A 198 9.65 10.72 -11.79
N PRO A 199 10.99 10.56 -11.91
CA PRO A 199 11.90 11.40 -11.17
C PRO A 199 11.68 12.88 -11.53
N PRO A 200 11.64 13.80 -10.56
CA PRO A 200 11.52 15.20 -10.84
C PRO A 200 12.74 15.65 -11.68
N GLY A 201 12.50 15.99 -12.95
CA GLY A 201 13.47 16.79 -13.73
C GLY A 201 14.28 16.11 -14.81
N LEU A 202 13.85 15.02 -15.44
CA LEU A 202 14.41 14.66 -16.73
C LEU A 202 13.64 15.43 -17.83
N PRO A 203 14.30 16.29 -18.62
CA PRO A 203 13.64 16.94 -19.76
C PRO A 203 13.23 15.84 -20.75
N HIS A 204 11.98 15.90 -21.18
CA HIS A 204 11.48 15.09 -22.29
C HIS A 204 12.42 15.33 -23.48
N SER A 205 13.19 14.30 -23.85
CA SER A 205 13.92 14.30 -25.10
C SER A 205 12.89 14.23 -26.23
N GLY A 206 12.64 15.41 -26.86
CA GLY A 206 11.82 15.57 -28.03
C GLY A 206 12.38 14.92 -29.29
#